data_60eed90e70e67079e38afe5ecdf2c18a
#
_entry.id   60eed90e70e67079e38afe5ecdf2c18a
#
_cell.length_a   1.000
_cell.length_b   1.000
_cell.length_c   1.000
_cell.angle_alpha   90.00
_cell.angle_beta   90.00
_cell.angle_gamma   90.00
#
_symmetry.space_group_name_H-M   'P 1'
#
loop_
_entity.id
_entity.type
_entity.pdbx_description
1 polymer ?
#
loop_
_entity_poly.entity_id
_entity_poly.type
_entity_poly.pdbx_seq_one_letter_code
_entity_poly.pdbx_strand_id
1 'polypeptide(L)'
;EDKMNRIFVYIGIIAGLLLGGSLSVEAQKKPLDIEACTSWKRIDAPDISPTGRWVTYRISLMEYNPASKEEKKLHLFDSRTRKEILLNGDIERLEFYNNDQGAFYRLADSAGVMKTFLLSLPSGVKTEWKHKEAFRPVEGTPYSISVTNVSKDTVNHVPAFNRLVVRHLKTEVAFHIDSIGYHTLYDGGRSILFIRKKSDRNELCYGPLAGPYKTLYQSSVKSEPSSYSFNEKEMIGEFSVNDS
;
A
#
# COMPACT_ATOMS: atom_id res chain seq x y z
N GLU A 1 -10.06 70.76 43.19
CA GLU A 1 -11.27 69.93 43.28
C GLU A 1 -11.38 68.93 42.10
N ASP A 2 -11.08 69.34 40.90
CA ASP A 2 -11.24 68.48 39.69
C ASP A 2 -10.32 67.23 39.63
N LYS A 3 -9.14 67.34 40.18
CA LYS A 3 -8.16 66.17 40.21
C LYS A 3 -8.61 65.11 41.21
N MET A 4 -9.20 65.46 42.28
CA MET A 4 -9.63 64.54 43.33
C MET A 4 -10.85 63.75 42.89
N ASN A 5 -11.78 64.36 42.18
CA ASN A 5 -12.94 63.67 41.59
C ASN A 5 -12.56 62.62 40.53
N ARG A 6 -11.56 62.88 39.71
CA ARG A 6 -11.08 61.93 38.72
C ARG A 6 -10.45 60.70 39.35
N ILE A 7 -9.73 60.87 40.47
CA ILE A 7 -9.13 59.74 41.18
C ILE A 7 -10.18 58.79 41.76
N PHE A 8 -11.27 59.34 42.33
CA PHE A 8 -12.36 58.51 42.85
C PHE A 8 -13.13 57.77 41.77
N VAL A 9 -13.28 58.34 40.57
CA VAL A 9 -13.88 57.66 39.43
C VAL A 9 -13.04 56.50 38.96
N TYR A 10 -11.71 56.64 38.86
CA TYR A 10 -10.80 55.52 38.46
C TYR A 10 -10.76 54.42 39.53
N ILE A 11 -10.75 54.73 40.81
CA ILE A 11 -10.82 53.74 41.89
C ILE A 11 -12.14 52.99 41.85
N GLY A 12 -13.26 53.64 41.58
CA GLY A 12 -14.55 53.01 41.43
C GLY A 12 -14.64 52.03 40.24
N ILE A 13 -14.04 52.38 39.09
CA ILE A 13 -13.98 51.53 37.90
C ILE A 13 -13.09 50.30 38.14
N ILE A 14 -11.91 50.49 38.79
CA ILE A 14 -11.01 49.37 39.10
C ILE A 14 -11.63 48.43 40.15
N ALA A 15 -12.30 48.95 41.16
CA ALA A 15 -13.01 48.14 42.14
C ALA A 15 -14.19 47.36 41.50
N GLY A 16 -14.92 47.99 40.57
CA GLY A 16 -15.98 47.33 39.82
C GLY A 16 -15.48 46.18 38.91
N LEU A 17 -14.30 46.36 38.28
CA LEU A 17 -13.67 45.32 37.46
C LEU A 17 -13.11 44.16 38.31
N LEU A 18 -12.64 44.46 39.53
CA LEU A 18 -12.12 43.40 40.43
C LEU A 18 -13.27 42.59 41.10
N LEU A 19 -14.43 43.22 41.34
CA LEU A 19 -15.59 42.53 41.89
C LEU A 19 -16.45 41.82 40.85
N GLY A 20 -16.36 42.22 39.58
CA GLY A 20 -17.04 41.55 38.46
C GLY A 20 -16.31 40.35 37.88
N GLY A 21 -15.05 40.12 38.28
CA GLY A 21 -14.18 39.12 37.69
C GLY A 21 -14.33 37.68 38.21
N SER A 22 -15.16 37.41 39.19
CA SER A 22 -15.39 36.05 39.69
C SER A 22 -16.71 35.45 39.20
N LEU A 23 -17.00 35.60 37.88
CA LEU A 23 -17.86 34.63 37.27
C LEU A 23 -17.02 33.34 37.13
N SER A 24 -17.00 32.56 38.18
CA SER A 24 -16.64 31.15 38.06
C SER A 24 -17.60 30.54 37.05
N VAL A 25 -17.12 30.44 35.79
CA VAL A 25 -17.72 29.53 34.84
C VAL A 25 -17.42 28.16 35.42
N GLU A 26 -18.25 27.69 36.35
CA GLU A 26 -18.39 26.30 36.62
C GLU A 26 -18.79 25.66 35.28
N ALA A 27 -17.80 25.18 34.55
CA ALA A 27 -18.03 24.25 33.46
C ALA A 27 -18.79 23.10 34.10
N GLN A 28 -20.11 23.15 34.03
CA GLN A 28 -20.98 22.07 34.47
C GLN A 28 -20.52 20.85 33.68
N LYS A 29 -19.64 20.04 34.32
CA LYS A 29 -19.26 18.74 33.78
C LYS A 29 -20.57 17.97 33.70
N LYS A 30 -21.14 17.93 32.50
CA LYS A 30 -22.30 17.07 32.22
C LYS A 30 -21.93 15.67 32.69
N PRO A 31 -22.68 15.10 33.64
CA PRO A 31 -22.36 13.71 34.06
C PRO A 31 -22.40 12.83 32.84
N LEU A 32 -21.36 11.99 32.67
CA LEU A 32 -21.30 10.96 31.65
C LEU A 32 -22.42 9.98 31.99
N ASP A 33 -23.46 9.99 31.17
CA ASP A 33 -24.52 8.99 31.25
C ASP A 33 -24.11 7.75 30.37
N ILE A 34 -24.76 6.64 30.62
CA ILE A 34 -24.52 5.38 29.90
C ILE A 34 -24.80 5.57 28.40
N GLU A 35 -25.80 6.38 28.03
CA GLU A 35 -26.12 6.67 26.63
C GLU A 35 -25.02 7.44 25.93
N ALA A 36 -24.36 8.38 26.61
CA ALA A 36 -23.19 9.07 26.06
C ALA A 36 -22.04 8.09 25.80
N CYS A 37 -21.82 7.11 26.68
CA CYS A 37 -20.77 6.11 26.52
C CYS A 37 -21.03 5.17 25.33
N THR A 38 -22.27 4.80 25.06
CA THR A 38 -22.62 3.92 23.91
C THR A 38 -22.41 4.59 22.57
N SER A 39 -22.38 5.94 22.52
CA SER A 39 -22.11 6.70 21.30
C SER A 39 -20.62 6.92 21.03
N TRP A 40 -19.73 6.56 21.96
CA TRP A 40 -18.31 6.76 21.80
C TRP A 40 -17.74 5.89 20.69
N LYS A 41 -16.86 6.50 19.91
CA LYS A 41 -16.17 5.85 18.81
C LYS A 41 -14.68 5.71 19.12
N ARG A 42 -14.11 4.63 18.66
CA ARG A 42 -12.66 4.41 18.70
C ARG A 42 -12.09 4.29 17.30
N ILE A 43 -10.82 4.60 17.19
CA ILE A 43 -10.04 4.35 15.98
C ILE A 43 -9.46 2.94 16.10
N ASP A 44 -9.76 2.09 15.12
CA ASP A 44 -9.27 0.74 15.03
C ASP A 44 -8.31 0.58 13.85
N ALA A 45 -7.34 -0.33 14.01
CA ALA A 45 -6.39 -0.75 12.99
C ALA A 45 -5.75 0.43 12.23
N PRO A 46 -5.15 1.42 12.93
CA PRO A 46 -4.43 2.48 12.25
C PRO A 46 -3.17 1.92 11.58
N ASP A 47 -2.92 2.35 10.33
CA ASP A 47 -1.71 2.03 9.59
C ASP A 47 -1.22 3.28 8.85
N ILE A 48 0.08 3.35 8.59
CA ILE A 48 0.71 4.52 7.96
C ILE A 48 1.44 4.06 6.71
N SER A 49 1.25 4.79 5.62
CA SER A 49 1.96 4.50 4.36
C SER A 49 3.48 4.66 4.49
N PRO A 50 4.27 4.00 3.63
CA PRO A 50 5.73 4.07 3.66
C PRO A 50 6.32 5.48 3.66
N THR A 51 5.68 6.44 2.97
CA THR A 51 6.15 7.85 2.97
C THR A 51 5.64 8.67 4.15
N GLY A 52 4.77 8.11 5.00
CA GLY A 52 4.15 8.82 6.12
C GLY A 52 3.04 9.82 5.71
N ARG A 53 2.70 9.87 4.43
CA ARG A 53 1.68 10.80 3.93
C ARG A 53 0.26 10.36 4.23
N TRP A 54 -0.02 9.07 4.08
CA TRP A 54 -1.36 8.52 4.20
C TRP A 54 -1.53 7.74 5.49
N VAL A 55 -2.67 7.91 6.12
CA VAL A 55 -3.06 7.14 7.30
C VAL A 55 -4.36 6.42 7.00
N THR A 56 -4.39 5.11 7.21
CA THR A 56 -5.61 4.31 7.15
C THR A 56 -6.11 4.01 8.55
N TYR A 57 -7.42 4.00 8.75
CA TYR A 57 -8.04 3.63 10.01
C TYR A 57 -9.51 3.26 9.83
N ARG A 58 -10.07 2.62 10.82
CA ARG A 58 -11.52 2.39 10.94
C ARG A 58 -12.05 3.13 12.15
N ILE A 59 -13.32 3.45 12.09
CA ILE A 59 -14.05 4.00 13.23
C ILE A 59 -15.10 2.96 13.61
N SER A 60 -15.08 2.52 14.87
CA SER A 60 -16.07 1.61 15.44
C SER A 60 -16.66 2.17 16.74
N LEU A 61 -17.83 1.71 17.14
CA LEU A 61 -18.38 2.01 18.45
C LEU A 61 -17.52 1.36 19.54
N MET A 62 -17.40 2.00 20.70
CA MET A 62 -16.65 1.42 21.82
C MET A 62 -17.33 0.17 22.36
N GLU A 63 -18.64 0.14 22.40
CA GLU A 63 -19.40 -1.05 22.73
C GLU A 63 -19.70 -1.86 21.46
N TYR A 64 -19.26 -3.11 21.46
CA TYR A 64 -19.60 -4.04 20.39
C TYR A 64 -21.10 -4.39 20.47
N ASN A 65 -21.87 -3.88 19.53
CA ASN A 65 -23.26 -4.27 19.35
C ASN A 65 -23.38 -5.19 18.13
N PRO A 66 -23.52 -6.52 18.32
CA PRO A 66 -23.62 -7.46 17.21
C PRO A 66 -24.85 -7.24 16.32
N ALA A 67 -25.86 -6.53 16.80
CA ALA A 67 -27.05 -6.15 16.03
C ALA A 67 -26.85 -4.88 15.21
N SER A 68 -25.80 -4.10 15.46
CA SER A 68 -25.51 -2.91 14.66
C SER A 68 -24.95 -3.35 13.30
N LYS A 69 -25.71 -3.08 12.25
CA LYS A 69 -25.22 -3.19 10.86
C LYS A 69 -24.35 -1.98 10.52
N GLU A 70 -23.29 -1.73 11.30
CA GLU A 70 -22.34 -0.69 10.93
C GLU A 70 -21.72 -1.04 9.58
N GLU A 71 -21.83 -0.11 8.64
CA GLU A 71 -21.15 -0.23 7.37
C GLU A 71 -19.64 -0.22 7.64
N LYS A 72 -18.98 -1.33 7.29
CA LYS A 72 -17.52 -1.42 7.39
C LYS A 72 -16.91 -0.42 6.40
N LYS A 73 -16.31 0.62 6.93
CA LYS A 73 -15.65 1.68 6.16
C LYS A 73 -14.19 1.77 6.54
N LEU A 74 -13.33 1.84 5.53
CA LEU A 74 -11.93 2.14 5.72
C LEU A 74 -11.70 3.61 5.35
N HIS A 75 -11.18 4.37 6.29
CA HIS A 75 -10.81 5.76 6.13
C HIS A 75 -9.38 5.85 5.63
N LEU A 76 -9.13 6.66 4.61
CA LEU A 76 -7.81 6.94 4.07
C LEU A 76 -7.60 8.46 4.13
N PHE A 77 -6.77 8.91 5.05
CA PHE A 77 -6.53 10.32 5.35
C PHE A 77 -5.19 10.79 4.78
N ASP A 78 -5.20 11.88 3.99
CA ASP A 78 -4.00 12.57 3.51
C ASP A 78 -3.53 13.60 4.55
N SER A 79 -2.42 13.33 5.21
CA SER A 79 -1.85 14.21 6.25
C SER A 79 -1.43 15.59 5.72
N ARG A 80 -1.11 15.71 4.43
CA ARG A 80 -0.70 16.98 3.79
C ARG A 80 -1.87 17.86 3.44
N THR A 81 -2.90 17.30 2.81
CA THR A 81 -4.06 18.07 2.34
C THR A 81 -5.21 18.08 3.34
N ARG A 82 -5.13 17.24 4.38
CA ARG A 82 -6.18 16.98 5.38
C ARG A 82 -7.50 16.51 4.77
N LYS A 83 -7.43 15.92 3.58
CA LYS A 83 -8.57 15.31 2.90
C LYS A 83 -8.67 13.84 3.23
N GLU A 84 -9.88 13.34 3.19
CA GLU A 84 -10.20 11.94 3.46
C GLU A 84 -10.86 11.29 2.25
N ILE A 85 -10.50 10.06 1.98
CA ILE A 85 -11.15 9.17 1.02
C ILE A 85 -11.80 8.05 1.83
N LEU A 86 -13.09 7.83 1.60
CA LEU A 86 -13.85 6.80 2.28
C LEU A 86 -14.04 5.60 1.36
N LEU A 87 -13.58 4.43 1.79
CA LEU A 87 -13.71 3.18 1.07
C LEU A 87 -14.74 2.30 1.75
N ASN A 88 -15.81 1.94 1.03
CA ASN A 88 -16.88 1.10 1.53
C ASN A 88 -16.57 -0.38 1.33
N GLY A 89 -16.99 -1.20 2.28
CA GLY A 89 -16.86 -2.64 2.26
C GLY A 89 -15.91 -3.22 3.30
N ASP A 90 -15.89 -4.54 3.40
CA ASP A 90 -15.04 -5.26 4.35
C ASP A 90 -13.61 -5.39 3.82
N ILE A 91 -12.91 -4.26 3.77
CA ILE A 91 -11.53 -4.18 3.29
C ILE A 91 -10.61 -4.53 4.46
N GLU A 92 -10.04 -5.73 4.47
CA GLU A 92 -9.15 -6.14 5.57
C GLU A 92 -7.90 -5.28 5.65
N ARG A 93 -7.26 -5.03 4.50
CA ARG A 93 -6.02 -4.28 4.38
C ARG A 93 -5.97 -3.50 3.09
N LEU A 94 -5.37 -2.30 3.16
CA LEU A 94 -4.99 -1.49 2.02
C LEU A 94 -3.46 -1.47 1.97
N GLU A 95 -2.89 -1.78 0.81
CA GLU A 95 -1.45 -1.80 0.61
C GLU A 95 -1.05 -0.68 -0.35
N PHE A 96 0.00 0.07 0.00
CA PHE A 96 0.50 1.16 -0.82
C PHE A 96 1.56 0.67 -1.80
N TYR A 97 1.71 1.36 -2.93
CA TYR A 97 2.74 1.06 -3.92
C TYR A 97 3.23 2.33 -4.62
N ASN A 98 4.39 2.25 -5.29
CA ASN A 98 5.00 3.30 -6.07
C ASN A 98 5.14 4.61 -5.27
N ASN A 99 5.77 4.55 -4.08
CA ASN A 99 5.97 5.70 -3.18
C ASN A 99 4.66 6.45 -2.88
N ASP A 100 3.61 5.72 -2.51
CA ASP A 100 2.28 6.23 -2.18
C ASP A 100 1.56 6.96 -3.33
N GLN A 101 1.95 6.74 -4.59
CA GLN A 101 1.20 7.23 -5.73
C GLN A 101 -0.07 6.42 -5.98
N GLY A 102 -0.14 5.22 -5.41
CA GLY A 102 -1.31 4.36 -5.45
C GLY A 102 -1.40 3.45 -4.24
N ALA A 103 -2.58 2.88 -4.09
CA ALA A 103 -2.85 1.83 -3.14
C ALA A 103 -3.73 0.76 -3.80
N PHE A 104 -3.76 -0.42 -3.22
CA PHE A 104 -4.67 -1.47 -3.66
C PHE A 104 -5.26 -2.22 -2.48
N TYR A 105 -6.40 -2.83 -2.71
CA TYR A 105 -7.09 -3.65 -1.74
C TYR A 105 -7.89 -4.76 -2.42
N ARG A 106 -8.28 -5.75 -1.65
CA ARG A 106 -9.14 -6.84 -2.10
C ARG A 106 -10.50 -6.73 -1.44
N LEU A 107 -11.54 -7.04 -2.20
CA LEU A 107 -12.90 -7.04 -1.71
C LEU A 107 -13.68 -8.16 -2.40
N ALA A 108 -14.43 -8.93 -1.63
CA ALA A 108 -15.35 -9.93 -2.18
C ALA A 108 -16.55 -9.22 -2.85
N ASP A 109 -16.93 -9.68 -4.03
CA ASP A 109 -18.18 -9.25 -4.64
C ASP A 109 -19.39 -9.99 -4.02
N SER A 110 -20.59 -9.72 -4.51
CA SER A 110 -21.84 -10.33 -4.02
C SER A 110 -21.89 -11.85 -4.18
N ALA A 111 -21.06 -12.42 -5.05
CA ALA A 111 -20.91 -13.86 -5.24
C ALA A 111 -19.78 -14.46 -4.39
N GLY A 112 -19.12 -13.66 -3.56
CA GLY A 112 -17.99 -14.09 -2.74
C GLY A 112 -16.66 -14.18 -3.49
N VAL A 113 -16.59 -13.72 -4.74
CA VAL A 113 -15.38 -13.73 -5.54
C VAL A 113 -14.50 -12.54 -5.16
N MET A 114 -13.25 -12.82 -4.76
CA MET A 114 -12.28 -11.78 -4.41
C MET A 114 -11.82 -11.01 -5.64
N LYS A 115 -12.04 -9.71 -5.65
CA LYS A 115 -11.57 -8.77 -6.66
C LYS A 115 -10.51 -7.85 -6.10
N THR A 116 -9.55 -7.49 -6.92
CA THR A 116 -8.52 -6.50 -6.58
C THR A 116 -8.88 -5.15 -7.17
N PHE A 117 -8.83 -4.12 -6.35
CA PHE A 117 -9.07 -2.74 -6.76
C PHE A 117 -7.82 -1.91 -6.56
N LEU A 118 -7.50 -1.11 -7.57
CA LEU A 118 -6.42 -0.12 -7.54
C LEU A 118 -7.02 1.25 -7.24
N LEU A 119 -6.34 2.01 -6.42
CA LEU A 119 -6.70 3.35 -6.03
C LEU A 119 -5.56 4.31 -6.43
N SER A 120 -5.82 5.23 -7.34
CA SER A 120 -4.88 6.28 -7.68
C SER A 120 -4.88 7.37 -6.63
N LEU A 121 -3.73 7.77 -6.12
CA LEU A 121 -3.60 8.78 -5.07
C LEU A 121 -2.94 10.05 -5.62
N PRO A 122 -3.38 11.25 -5.24
CA PRO A 122 -4.43 11.57 -4.26
C PRO A 122 -5.86 11.66 -4.83
N SER A 123 -6.07 11.33 -6.11
CA SER A 123 -7.36 11.55 -6.78
C SER A 123 -8.50 10.68 -6.23
N GLY A 124 -8.18 9.55 -5.62
CA GLY A 124 -9.17 8.59 -5.14
C GLY A 124 -9.87 7.80 -6.25
N VAL A 125 -9.37 7.88 -7.50
CA VAL A 125 -9.96 7.13 -8.62
C VAL A 125 -9.72 5.64 -8.42
N LYS A 126 -10.82 4.89 -8.38
CA LYS A 126 -10.85 3.43 -8.19
C LYS A 126 -10.95 2.73 -9.54
N THR A 127 -10.12 1.71 -9.75
CA THR A 127 -10.12 0.85 -10.95
C THR A 127 -10.04 -0.62 -10.53
N GLU A 128 -10.83 -1.49 -11.15
CA GLU A 128 -10.74 -2.94 -10.94
C GLU A 128 -9.57 -3.52 -11.76
N TRP A 129 -8.75 -4.35 -11.12
CA TRP A 129 -7.71 -5.13 -11.80
C TRP A 129 -8.34 -6.30 -12.56
N LYS A 130 -8.43 -6.19 -13.87
CA LYS A 130 -9.13 -7.15 -14.75
C LYS A 130 -8.21 -8.20 -15.39
N HIS A 131 -6.93 -8.17 -15.06
CA HIS A 131 -5.97 -9.11 -15.63
C HIS A 131 -6.03 -10.46 -14.91
N LYS A 132 -5.71 -11.54 -15.65
CA LYS A 132 -5.72 -12.92 -15.11
C LYS A 132 -4.60 -13.15 -14.10
N GLU A 133 -3.48 -12.46 -14.27
CA GLU A 133 -2.35 -12.52 -13.35
C GLU A 133 -2.65 -11.79 -12.04
N ALA A 134 -2.09 -12.31 -10.95
CA ALA A 134 -2.19 -11.68 -9.65
C ALA A 134 -1.52 -10.30 -9.66
N PHE A 135 -2.14 -9.32 -9.02
CA PHE A 135 -1.54 -8.01 -8.79
C PHE A 135 -0.46 -8.11 -7.71
N ARG A 136 0.79 -7.83 -8.08
CA ARG A 136 1.95 -7.80 -7.18
C ARG A 136 2.82 -6.61 -7.56
N PRO A 137 2.56 -5.44 -6.98
CA PRO A 137 3.33 -4.24 -7.29
C PRO A 137 4.78 -4.39 -6.82
N VAL A 138 5.69 -3.83 -7.59
CA VAL A 138 7.11 -3.74 -7.21
C VAL A 138 7.33 -2.36 -6.60
N GLU A 139 7.73 -2.35 -5.32
CA GLU A 139 7.90 -1.11 -4.55
C GLU A 139 8.88 -0.15 -5.25
N GLY A 140 8.55 1.15 -5.22
CA GLY A 140 9.38 2.19 -5.85
C GLY A 140 9.41 2.18 -7.37
N THR A 141 8.60 1.34 -8.03
CA THR A 141 8.52 1.25 -9.49
C THR A 141 7.07 1.35 -10.00
N PRO A 142 6.85 1.74 -11.25
CA PRO A 142 5.52 1.75 -11.85
C PRO A 142 5.10 0.37 -12.40
N TYR A 143 5.64 -0.73 -11.88
CA TYR A 143 5.38 -2.06 -12.41
C TYR A 143 4.73 -3.00 -11.38
N SER A 144 3.96 -3.94 -11.91
CA SER A 144 3.53 -5.15 -11.20
C SER A 144 4.16 -6.36 -11.86
N ILE A 145 4.55 -7.36 -11.06
CA ILE A 145 5.10 -8.61 -11.56
C ILE A 145 4.26 -9.80 -11.07
N SER A 146 4.17 -10.83 -11.91
CA SER A 146 3.55 -12.09 -11.53
C SER A 146 4.12 -13.24 -12.35
N VAL A 147 4.14 -14.42 -11.76
CA VAL A 147 4.49 -15.65 -12.47
C VAL A 147 3.21 -16.39 -12.79
N THR A 148 3.03 -16.72 -14.05
CA THR A 148 1.90 -17.51 -14.54
C THR A 148 2.40 -18.81 -15.14
N ASN A 149 1.68 -19.91 -14.90
CA ASN A 149 1.96 -21.17 -15.56
C ASN A 149 1.26 -21.21 -16.91
N VAL A 150 2.00 -21.41 -17.98
CA VAL A 150 1.49 -21.61 -19.32
C VAL A 150 1.38 -23.11 -19.55
N SER A 151 0.16 -23.60 -19.72
CA SER A 151 -0.14 -25.02 -19.92
C SER A 151 0.49 -25.53 -21.21
N LYS A 152 0.79 -26.83 -21.24
CA LYS A 152 1.25 -27.52 -22.44
C LYS A 152 0.21 -27.38 -23.56
N ASP A 153 0.67 -26.94 -24.72
CA ASP A 153 -0.11 -26.97 -25.95
C ASP A 153 0.26 -28.23 -26.74
N THR A 154 -0.64 -29.20 -26.75
CA THR A 154 -0.41 -30.49 -27.44
C THR A 154 -0.52 -30.39 -28.95
N VAL A 155 -1.24 -29.38 -29.46
CA VAL A 155 -1.44 -29.16 -30.89
C VAL A 155 -0.17 -28.58 -31.52
N ASN A 156 0.41 -27.58 -30.84
CA ASN A 156 1.62 -26.91 -31.33
C ASN A 156 2.91 -27.45 -30.71
N HIS A 157 2.84 -28.54 -29.96
CA HIS A 157 4.00 -29.18 -29.29
C HIS A 157 4.77 -28.25 -28.34
N VAL A 158 4.09 -27.26 -27.76
CA VAL A 158 4.72 -26.34 -26.80
C VAL A 158 4.65 -26.95 -25.40
N PRO A 159 5.80 -27.19 -24.72
CA PRO A 159 5.81 -27.73 -23.37
C PRO A 159 5.24 -26.69 -22.38
N ALA A 160 4.76 -27.15 -21.23
CA ALA A 160 4.39 -26.26 -20.14
C ALA A 160 5.62 -25.48 -19.63
N PHE A 161 5.44 -24.21 -19.34
CA PHE A 161 6.50 -23.35 -18.80
C PHE A 161 5.94 -22.26 -17.90
N ASN A 162 6.80 -21.71 -17.05
CA ASN A 162 6.46 -20.52 -16.27
C ASN A 162 6.80 -19.26 -17.08
N ARG A 163 5.88 -18.31 -17.05
CA ARG A 163 6.01 -16.98 -17.67
C ARG A 163 6.03 -15.92 -16.59
N LEU A 164 7.03 -15.07 -16.55
CA LEU A 164 6.99 -13.83 -15.79
C LEU A 164 6.32 -12.75 -16.62
N VAL A 165 5.29 -12.15 -16.04
CA VAL A 165 4.59 -10.99 -16.62
C VAL A 165 5.00 -9.77 -15.84
N VAL A 166 5.59 -8.80 -16.52
CA VAL A 166 5.93 -7.47 -16.01
C VAL A 166 4.96 -6.47 -16.64
N ARG A 167 4.08 -5.89 -15.86
CA ARG A 167 3.05 -4.98 -16.37
C ARG A 167 3.26 -3.58 -15.83
N HIS A 168 3.28 -2.60 -16.73
CA HIS A 168 3.33 -1.20 -16.35
C HIS A 168 1.95 -0.73 -15.88
N LEU A 169 1.86 -0.21 -14.66
CA LEU A 169 0.59 0.07 -13.96
C LEU A 169 -0.26 1.17 -14.61
N LYS A 170 0.38 2.13 -15.27
CA LYS A 170 -0.33 3.25 -15.90
C LYS A 170 -0.74 2.98 -17.34
N THR A 171 0.15 2.35 -18.12
CA THR A 171 -0.08 2.11 -19.56
C THR A 171 -0.66 0.74 -19.84
N GLU A 172 -0.70 -0.15 -18.83
CA GLU A 172 -1.13 -1.55 -18.90
C GLU A 172 -0.32 -2.41 -19.88
N VAL A 173 0.74 -1.86 -20.49
CA VAL A 173 1.65 -2.62 -21.37
C VAL A 173 2.33 -3.71 -20.56
N ALA A 174 2.29 -4.94 -21.07
CA ALA A 174 2.92 -6.10 -20.45
C ALA A 174 4.14 -6.58 -21.25
N PHE A 175 5.22 -6.88 -20.53
CA PHE A 175 6.40 -7.56 -21.03
C PHE A 175 6.38 -8.98 -20.51
N HIS A 176 6.73 -9.94 -21.35
CA HIS A 176 6.71 -11.36 -21.01
C HIS A 176 8.11 -11.93 -21.07
N ILE A 177 8.49 -12.69 -20.04
CA ILE A 177 9.71 -13.50 -20.01
C ILE A 177 9.28 -14.95 -19.89
N ASP A 178 9.41 -15.70 -20.97
CA ASP A 178 9.00 -17.09 -21.04
C ASP A 178 10.10 -18.03 -20.53
N SER A 179 9.66 -19.20 -20.08
CA SER A 179 10.51 -20.27 -19.57
C SER A 179 11.38 -19.85 -18.39
N ILE A 180 10.81 -19.02 -17.51
CA ILE A 180 11.52 -18.57 -16.33
C ILE A 180 11.61 -19.68 -15.27
N GLY A 181 12.80 -19.89 -14.75
CA GLY A 181 13.01 -20.77 -13.59
C GLY A 181 12.91 -19.96 -12.30
N TYR A 182 13.99 -19.31 -11.94
CA TYR A 182 14.11 -18.47 -10.75
C TYR A 182 14.25 -17.00 -11.14
N HIS A 183 13.83 -16.09 -10.27
CA HIS A 183 14.05 -14.67 -10.45
C HIS A 183 14.21 -13.95 -9.11
N THR A 184 15.00 -12.90 -9.12
CA THR A 184 15.19 -11.98 -7.98
C THR A 184 15.24 -10.55 -8.48
N LEU A 185 14.64 -9.63 -7.71
CA LEU A 185 14.67 -8.21 -7.99
C LEU A 185 15.85 -7.55 -7.28
N TYR A 186 16.46 -6.58 -7.94
CA TYR A 186 17.60 -5.80 -7.48
C TYR A 186 17.34 -4.31 -7.70
N ASP A 187 18.20 -3.45 -7.14
CA ASP A 187 18.14 -2.00 -7.27
C ASP A 187 16.74 -1.45 -6.94
N GLY A 188 16.20 -1.87 -5.79
CA GLY A 188 14.85 -1.45 -5.39
C GLY A 188 13.77 -1.87 -6.39
N GLY A 189 13.95 -3.00 -7.08
CA GLY A 189 12.99 -3.54 -8.05
C GLY A 189 13.14 -3.00 -9.47
N ARG A 190 14.13 -2.15 -9.75
CA ARG A 190 14.37 -1.60 -11.10
C ARG A 190 15.03 -2.59 -12.04
N SER A 191 15.78 -3.53 -11.48
CA SER A 191 16.51 -4.57 -12.22
C SER A 191 16.06 -5.97 -11.81
N ILE A 192 16.24 -6.92 -12.69
CA ILE A 192 15.90 -8.33 -12.46
C ILE A 192 17.05 -9.24 -12.89
N LEU A 193 17.35 -10.21 -12.05
CA LEU A 193 18.20 -11.38 -12.37
C LEU A 193 17.28 -12.59 -12.46
N PHE A 194 17.41 -13.37 -13.51
CA PHE A 194 16.59 -14.57 -13.68
C PHE A 194 17.28 -15.65 -14.48
N ILE A 195 16.82 -16.89 -14.30
CA ILE A 195 17.20 -18.02 -15.15
C ILE A 195 16.14 -18.21 -16.20
N ARG A 196 16.56 -18.25 -17.46
CA ARG A 196 15.75 -18.68 -18.59
C ARG A 196 16.12 -20.10 -18.96
N LYS A 197 15.13 -21.01 -18.90
CA LYS A 197 15.30 -22.42 -19.29
C LYS A 197 15.00 -22.57 -20.77
N LYS A 198 15.99 -23.01 -21.54
CA LYS A 198 15.87 -23.40 -22.95
C LYS A 198 15.96 -24.92 -23.10
N SER A 199 15.62 -25.42 -24.26
CA SER A 199 15.68 -26.88 -24.53
C SER A 199 17.07 -27.48 -24.45
N ASP A 200 18.12 -26.70 -24.75
CA ASP A 200 19.53 -27.11 -24.87
C ASP A 200 20.42 -26.53 -23.77
N ARG A 201 19.96 -25.48 -23.05
CA ARG A 201 20.77 -24.80 -22.04
C ARG A 201 19.91 -24.00 -21.06
N ASN A 202 20.54 -23.61 -19.94
CA ASN A 202 20.03 -22.60 -19.04
C ASN A 202 20.83 -21.30 -19.22
N GLU A 203 20.14 -20.16 -19.18
CA GLU A 203 20.75 -18.83 -19.31
C GLU A 203 20.49 -18.02 -18.05
N LEU A 204 21.55 -17.54 -17.40
CA LEU A 204 21.44 -16.53 -16.34
C LEU A 204 21.41 -15.16 -16.99
N CYS A 205 20.31 -14.44 -16.82
CA CYS A 205 20.04 -13.17 -17.47
C CYS A 205 19.87 -12.05 -16.42
N TYR A 206 20.34 -10.85 -16.75
CA TYR A 206 20.20 -9.65 -15.94
C TYR A 206 19.86 -8.43 -16.81
N GLY A 207 19.12 -7.51 -16.25
CA GLY A 207 18.80 -6.23 -16.90
C GLY A 207 17.70 -5.45 -16.21
N PRO A 208 17.29 -4.31 -16.79
CA PRO A 208 16.15 -3.55 -16.30
C PRO A 208 14.89 -4.40 -16.26
N LEU A 209 13.99 -4.13 -15.31
CA LEU A 209 12.77 -4.93 -15.10
C LEU A 209 11.92 -5.07 -16.39
N ALA A 210 11.86 -4.05 -17.23
CA ALA A 210 11.16 -4.07 -18.51
C ALA A 210 12.06 -4.40 -19.73
N GLY A 211 13.31 -4.88 -19.50
CA GLY A 211 14.29 -5.17 -20.56
C GLY A 211 15.02 -3.95 -21.13
N PRO A 212 15.99 -4.13 -22.00
CA PRO A 212 16.51 -5.40 -22.51
C PRO A 212 17.38 -6.16 -21.48
N TYR A 213 17.51 -7.48 -21.69
CA TYR A 213 18.27 -8.36 -20.79
C TYR A 213 19.57 -8.83 -21.45
N LYS A 214 20.64 -8.90 -20.64
CA LYS A 214 21.93 -9.49 -21.03
C LYS A 214 22.03 -10.89 -20.45
N THR A 215 22.52 -11.83 -21.24
CA THR A 215 22.94 -13.14 -20.74
C THR A 215 24.32 -13.01 -20.10
N LEU A 216 24.40 -13.31 -18.82
CA LEU A 216 25.64 -13.26 -18.04
C LEU A 216 26.39 -14.59 -18.09
N TYR A 217 25.65 -15.69 -18.10
CA TYR A 217 26.21 -17.04 -18.09
C TYR A 217 25.28 -18.01 -18.80
N GLN A 218 25.87 -19.09 -19.36
CA GLN A 218 25.15 -20.20 -19.97
C GLN A 218 25.70 -21.52 -19.43
N SER A 219 24.82 -22.44 -19.07
CA SER A 219 25.16 -23.80 -18.65
C SER A 219 24.40 -24.82 -19.47
N SER A 220 24.85 -26.10 -19.43
CA SER A 220 24.07 -27.19 -19.99
C SER A 220 22.73 -27.37 -19.28
N VAL A 221 21.77 -28.05 -19.87
CA VAL A 221 20.46 -28.33 -19.24
C VAL A 221 20.62 -29.13 -17.93
N LYS A 222 21.66 -29.92 -17.81
CA LYS A 222 21.95 -30.76 -16.62
C LYS A 222 22.53 -29.96 -15.45
N SER A 223 23.09 -28.79 -15.73
CA SER A 223 23.74 -27.95 -14.73
C SER A 223 22.92 -26.71 -14.50
N GLU A 224 22.10 -26.68 -13.44
CA GLU A 224 21.27 -25.51 -13.09
C GLU A 224 21.97 -24.69 -12.01
N PRO A 225 22.10 -23.37 -12.18
CA PRO A 225 22.52 -22.50 -11.08
C PRO A 225 21.60 -22.68 -9.88
N SER A 226 22.15 -23.10 -8.75
CA SER A 226 21.39 -23.49 -7.56
C SER A 226 21.31 -22.39 -6.50
N SER A 227 22.29 -21.48 -6.52
CA SER A 227 22.30 -20.30 -5.65
C SER A 227 23.02 -19.15 -6.33
N TYR A 228 22.58 -17.94 -6.06
CA TYR A 228 23.24 -16.72 -6.52
C TYR A 228 23.22 -15.66 -5.44
N SER A 229 24.34 -14.98 -5.34
CA SER A 229 24.48 -13.73 -4.63
C SER A 229 24.95 -12.69 -5.63
N PHE A 230 24.33 -11.55 -5.65
CA PHE A 230 24.71 -10.47 -6.57
C PHE A 230 24.89 -9.18 -5.77
N ASN A 231 26.10 -8.65 -5.80
CA ASN A 231 26.43 -7.36 -5.23
C ASN A 231 26.15 -6.28 -6.28
N GLU A 232 25.05 -5.57 -6.12
CA GLU A 232 24.62 -4.52 -7.06
C GLU A 232 25.62 -3.38 -7.19
N LYS A 233 26.32 -3.02 -6.10
CA LYS A 233 27.27 -1.90 -6.09
C LYS A 233 28.53 -2.21 -6.88
N GLU A 234 28.97 -3.44 -6.80
CA GLU A 234 30.20 -3.90 -7.47
C GLU A 234 29.94 -4.58 -8.80
N MET A 235 28.65 -4.84 -9.11
CA MET A 235 28.24 -5.63 -10.29
C MET A 235 28.90 -7.01 -10.34
N ILE A 236 29.17 -7.59 -9.16
CA ILE A 236 29.77 -8.91 -9.00
C ILE A 236 28.68 -9.89 -8.57
N GLY A 237 28.58 -11.00 -9.27
CA GLY A 237 27.69 -12.11 -8.93
C GLY A 237 28.47 -13.37 -8.65
N GLU A 238 28.12 -14.05 -7.58
CA GLU A 238 28.54 -15.42 -7.30
C GLU A 238 27.36 -16.36 -7.53
N PHE A 239 27.60 -17.44 -8.21
CA PHE A 239 26.61 -18.50 -8.37
C PHE A 239 27.30 -19.87 -8.30
N SER A 240 26.60 -20.82 -7.70
CA SER A 240 27.04 -22.21 -7.72
C SER A 240 26.26 -22.97 -8.77
N VAL A 241 26.94 -23.90 -9.42
CA VAL A 241 26.36 -24.82 -10.42
C VAL A 241 26.42 -26.22 -9.86
N ASN A 242 25.27 -26.87 -9.76
CA ASN A 242 25.26 -28.30 -9.41
C ASN A 242 25.33 -29.09 -10.71
N ASP A 243 26.42 -29.80 -10.89
CA ASP A 243 26.57 -30.80 -11.95
C ASP A 243 25.90 -32.10 -11.47
N SER A 244 24.82 -32.48 -12.11
CA SER A 244 24.07 -33.72 -11.86
C SER A 244 24.39 -34.80 -12.89
#